data_2b8b3cd8d654d2a3c4f5564918b27204
#
_entry.id   2b8b3cd8d654d2a3c4f5564918b27204
#
_cell.length_a   1.000
_cell.length_b   1.000
_cell.length_c   1.000
_cell.angle_alpha   90.00
_cell.angle_beta   90.00
_cell.angle_gamma   90.00
#
_symmetry.space_group_name_H-M   'P 1'
#
loop_
_entity.id
_entity.type
_entity.pdbx_description
1 polymer ?
#
loop_
_entity_poly.entity_id
_entity_poly.type
_entity_poly.pdbx_seq_one_letter_code
_entity_poly.pdbx_strand_id
1 'polypeptide(L)'
;MEREGTAPGVAMSREAELIATMTPLIADLAEDGCGAVALAGSRGKRRSDLKSDYDFRVYANAYRGPEVRDSVQWKRFEAAMHDWVAEGFRMDGVWMRSYAGVRRDLDAWISGTAVPKTFEWTIWGYHLPTDLANQQIIYDPQGLLADWRAQLATYPETLRASILRQYGEMLQYWAADYHYESKVARRDLVFLVGLTGKLANAILQVVFALNRVYFPGDGWNLPMAAELERLPPDFLSRMTAILEPGHDADAWGRQRAELIAMIADLEVLVAA
;
A
#
# COMPACT_ATOMS: atom_id res chain seq x y z
N MET A 1 -59.87 1.99 -5.70
CA MET A 1 -58.82 2.38 -6.70
C MET A 1 -57.69 3.00 -5.89
N GLU A 2 -56.85 2.11 -5.33
CA GLU A 2 -55.73 2.47 -4.47
C GLU A 2 -54.58 2.90 -5.36
N ARG A 3 -54.01 4.08 -5.07
CA ARG A 3 -52.80 4.57 -5.73
C ARG A 3 -51.61 3.86 -5.10
N GLU A 4 -50.93 3.03 -5.87
CA GLU A 4 -49.64 2.54 -5.51
C GLU A 4 -48.68 3.73 -5.32
N GLY A 5 -48.25 3.94 -4.08
CA GLY A 5 -47.21 4.88 -3.74
C GLY A 5 -45.88 4.31 -4.22
N THR A 6 -45.25 4.94 -5.22
CA THR A 6 -43.85 4.74 -5.56
C THR A 6 -42.99 5.00 -4.33
N ALA A 7 -42.26 3.98 -3.89
CA ALA A 7 -41.27 4.12 -2.81
C ALA A 7 -40.27 5.24 -3.16
N PRO A 8 -39.92 6.14 -2.23
CA PRO A 8 -38.93 7.16 -2.48
C PRO A 8 -37.60 6.50 -2.78
N GLY A 9 -37.01 6.78 -3.96
CA GLY A 9 -35.69 6.33 -4.32
C GLY A 9 -34.69 6.83 -3.26
N VAL A 10 -33.88 5.92 -2.72
CA VAL A 10 -32.82 6.27 -1.78
C VAL A 10 -31.86 7.21 -2.52
N ALA A 11 -31.74 8.45 -2.05
CA ALA A 11 -30.80 9.41 -2.63
C ALA A 11 -29.38 8.83 -2.54
N MET A 12 -28.64 8.82 -3.64
CA MET A 12 -27.24 8.41 -3.65
C MET A 12 -26.42 9.30 -2.71
N SER A 13 -25.44 8.71 -2.02
CA SER A 13 -24.49 9.51 -1.25
C SER A 13 -23.62 10.35 -2.19
N ARG A 14 -23.10 11.50 -1.72
CA ARG A 14 -22.19 12.35 -2.51
C ARG A 14 -20.93 11.58 -2.97
N GLU A 15 -20.45 10.64 -2.17
CA GLU A 15 -19.37 9.74 -2.58
C GLU A 15 -19.76 8.83 -3.76
N ALA A 16 -20.95 8.26 -3.72
CA ALA A 16 -21.46 7.43 -4.82
C ALA A 16 -21.67 8.26 -6.10
N GLU A 17 -22.11 9.51 -5.98
CA GLU A 17 -22.23 10.44 -7.11
C GLU A 17 -20.85 10.76 -7.71
N LEU A 18 -19.85 11.05 -6.88
CA LEU A 18 -18.47 11.29 -7.32
C LEU A 18 -17.96 10.08 -8.11
N ILE A 19 -18.06 8.88 -7.55
CA ILE A 19 -17.59 7.65 -8.20
C ILE A 19 -18.34 7.43 -9.52
N ALA A 20 -19.66 7.60 -9.56
CA ALA A 20 -20.47 7.44 -10.76
C ALA A 20 -20.11 8.46 -11.86
N THR A 21 -19.82 9.71 -11.47
CA THR A 21 -19.42 10.77 -12.41
C THR A 21 -18.00 10.56 -12.94
N MET A 22 -17.05 10.21 -12.08
CA MET A 22 -15.65 10.10 -12.46
C MET A 22 -15.34 8.83 -13.25
N THR A 23 -16.01 7.72 -12.97
CA THR A 23 -15.74 6.42 -13.60
C THR A 23 -15.77 6.46 -15.12
N PRO A 24 -16.82 6.94 -15.82
CA PRO A 24 -16.84 6.98 -17.27
C PRO A 24 -15.78 7.93 -17.86
N LEU A 25 -15.48 9.03 -17.19
CA LEU A 25 -14.44 9.98 -17.64
C LEU A 25 -13.05 9.35 -17.55
N ILE A 26 -12.78 8.58 -16.50
CA ILE A 26 -11.51 7.87 -16.31
C ILE A 26 -11.39 6.71 -17.30
N ALA A 27 -12.46 5.93 -17.50
CA ALA A 27 -12.46 4.84 -18.48
C ALA A 27 -12.21 5.33 -19.91
N ASP A 28 -12.72 6.53 -20.27
CA ASP A 28 -12.55 7.15 -21.58
C ASP A 28 -11.10 7.63 -21.85
N LEU A 29 -10.21 7.62 -20.86
CA LEU A 29 -8.77 7.87 -21.06
C LEU A 29 -8.07 6.75 -21.84
N ALA A 30 -8.60 5.52 -21.78
CA ALA A 30 -8.13 4.42 -22.63
C ALA A 30 -8.40 4.71 -24.11
N GLU A 31 -7.54 4.20 -25.01
CA GLU A 31 -7.68 4.41 -26.46
C GLU A 31 -9.02 3.88 -26.99
N ASP A 32 -9.47 2.74 -26.49
CA ASP A 32 -10.75 2.11 -26.81
C ASP A 32 -11.95 2.69 -26.05
N GLY A 33 -11.72 3.64 -25.12
CA GLY A 33 -12.75 4.23 -24.27
C GLY A 33 -13.27 3.29 -23.16
N CYS A 34 -12.63 2.13 -22.94
CA CYS A 34 -13.09 1.05 -22.06
C CYS A 34 -12.05 0.68 -20.99
N GLY A 35 -11.24 1.61 -20.52
CA GLY A 35 -10.27 1.37 -19.44
C GLY A 35 -10.95 0.86 -18.18
N ALA A 36 -10.40 -0.19 -17.55
CA ALA A 36 -10.89 -0.66 -16.27
C ALA A 36 -10.54 0.35 -15.17
N VAL A 37 -11.47 0.60 -14.24
CA VAL A 37 -11.35 1.62 -13.18
C VAL A 37 -11.46 0.97 -11.82
N ALA A 38 -10.53 1.34 -10.93
CA ALA A 38 -10.56 0.94 -9.53
C ALA A 38 -10.26 2.12 -8.60
N LEU A 39 -10.73 2.03 -7.36
CA LEU A 39 -10.38 2.92 -6.27
C LEU A 39 -9.44 2.19 -5.33
N ALA A 40 -8.25 2.74 -5.15
CA ALA A 40 -7.15 2.14 -4.39
C ALA A 40 -6.90 2.89 -3.07
N GLY A 41 -5.67 2.90 -2.58
CA GLY A 41 -5.25 3.62 -1.40
C GLY A 41 -5.98 3.21 -0.13
N SER A 42 -6.25 4.17 0.74
CA SER A 42 -6.97 3.95 2.01
C SER A 42 -8.43 3.54 1.79
N ARG A 43 -9.08 4.08 0.75
CA ARG A 43 -10.46 3.74 0.38
C ARG A 43 -10.57 2.33 -0.17
N GLY A 44 -9.64 1.91 -1.00
CA GLY A 44 -9.54 0.52 -1.46
C GLY A 44 -9.40 -0.47 -0.29
N LYS A 45 -8.57 -0.14 0.69
CA LYS A 45 -8.38 -0.92 1.93
C LYS A 45 -9.54 -0.82 2.93
N ARG A 46 -10.58 -0.02 2.65
CA ARG A 46 -11.71 0.28 3.56
C ARG A 46 -11.27 0.86 4.90
N ARG A 47 -10.22 1.69 4.88
CA ARG A 47 -9.61 2.36 6.06
C ARG A 47 -9.51 3.86 5.86
N SER A 48 -10.41 4.42 5.03
CA SER A 48 -10.47 5.85 4.77
C SER A 48 -11.08 6.61 5.93
N ASP A 49 -10.61 7.84 6.09
CA ASP A 49 -11.15 8.85 6.98
C ASP A 49 -11.44 10.15 6.20
N LEU A 50 -11.78 11.23 6.92
CA LEU A 50 -12.07 12.54 6.34
C LEU A 50 -10.85 13.21 5.67
N LYS A 51 -9.64 12.73 5.94
CA LYS A 51 -8.39 13.23 5.34
C LYS A 51 -7.97 12.42 4.12
N SER A 52 -8.60 11.28 3.89
CA SER A 52 -8.28 10.37 2.79
C SER A 52 -8.74 10.94 1.46
N ASP A 53 -7.89 10.82 0.46
CA ASP A 53 -8.14 11.16 -0.93
C ASP A 53 -8.84 10.03 -1.71
N TYR A 54 -9.14 10.29 -2.98
CA TYR A 54 -9.70 9.33 -3.92
C TYR A 54 -8.62 8.90 -4.90
N ASP A 55 -7.94 7.81 -4.59
CA ASP A 55 -6.87 7.22 -5.37
C ASP A 55 -7.40 6.40 -6.55
N PHE A 56 -7.84 7.05 -7.61
CA PHE A 56 -8.28 6.33 -8.79
C PHE A 56 -7.12 5.68 -9.56
N ARG A 57 -7.38 4.47 -10.07
CA ARG A 57 -6.51 3.74 -10.99
C ARG A 57 -7.28 3.49 -12.28
N VAL A 58 -6.62 3.66 -13.43
CA VAL A 58 -7.15 3.19 -14.71
C VAL A 58 -6.17 2.24 -15.35
N TYR A 59 -6.70 1.17 -15.92
CA TYR A 59 -5.93 0.12 -16.56
C TYR A 59 -6.40 -0.04 -18.00
N ALA A 60 -5.46 -0.06 -18.96
CA ALA A 60 -5.76 -0.20 -20.37
C ALA A 60 -4.59 -0.83 -21.12
N ASN A 61 -4.81 -1.30 -22.35
CA ASN A 61 -3.71 -1.70 -23.25
C ASN A 61 -2.92 -0.46 -23.72
N ALA A 62 -3.63 0.59 -24.11
CA ALA A 62 -3.09 1.85 -24.58
C ALA A 62 -3.99 3.00 -24.15
N TYR A 63 -3.44 4.20 -24.14
CA TYR A 63 -4.12 5.46 -23.81
C TYR A 63 -4.20 6.37 -25.02
N ARG A 64 -5.12 7.34 -25.02
CA ARG A 64 -5.38 8.24 -26.14
C ARG A 64 -4.18 9.12 -26.44
N GLY A 65 -3.59 8.91 -27.62
CA GLY A 65 -2.48 9.70 -28.15
C GLY A 65 -1.15 9.51 -27.39
N PRO A 66 -0.06 10.08 -27.91
CA PRO A 66 1.26 10.01 -27.30
C PRO A 66 1.31 10.73 -25.95
N GLU A 67 0.53 11.79 -25.79
CA GLU A 67 0.36 12.55 -24.53
C GLU A 67 -1.12 12.61 -24.17
N VAL A 68 -1.57 11.64 -23.34
CA VAL A 68 -2.98 11.57 -22.92
C VAL A 68 -3.48 12.88 -22.29
N ARG A 69 -2.61 13.61 -21.61
CA ARG A 69 -2.92 14.89 -20.94
C ARG A 69 -3.32 16.02 -21.91
N ASP A 70 -2.97 15.91 -23.18
CA ASP A 70 -3.39 16.87 -24.21
C ASP A 70 -4.74 16.53 -24.84
N SER A 71 -5.26 15.34 -24.53
CA SER A 71 -6.54 14.87 -25.10
C SER A 71 -7.74 15.64 -24.54
N VAL A 72 -8.82 15.68 -25.34
CA VAL A 72 -10.12 16.24 -24.91
C VAL A 72 -10.67 15.46 -23.71
N GLN A 73 -10.40 14.13 -23.66
CA GLN A 73 -10.84 13.25 -22.58
C GLN A 73 -10.17 13.62 -21.27
N TRP A 74 -8.86 13.86 -21.29
CA TRP A 74 -8.15 14.32 -20.10
C TRP A 74 -8.70 15.65 -19.58
N LYS A 75 -8.92 16.63 -20.47
CA LYS A 75 -9.47 17.94 -20.09
C LYS A 75 -10.86 17.83 -19.46
N ARG A 76 -11.70 16.91 -19.94
CA ARG A 76 -13.01 16.63 -19.32
C ARG A 76 -12.87 16.01 -17.94
N PHE A 77 -11.99 15.01 -17.80
CA PHE A 77 -11.67 14.41 -16.51
C PHE A 77 -11.17 15.46 -15.51
N GLU A 78 -10.19 16.27 -15.92
CA GLU A 78 -9.57 17.30 -15.09
C GLU A 78 -10.57 18.37 -14.66
N ALA A 79 -11.44 18.83 -15.54
CA ALA A 79 -12.50 19.76 -15.20
C ALA A 79 -13.46 19.19 -14.14
N ALA A 80 -13.96 17.97 -14.33
CA ALA A 80 -14.83 17.31 -13.36
C ALA A 80 -14.12 17.07 -12.02
N MET A 81 -12.83 16.69 -12.05
CA MET A 81 -12.02 16.57 -10.84
C MET A 81 -11.94 17.88 -10.06
N HIS A 82 -11.67 19.00 -10.76
CA HIS A 82 -11.62 20.32 -10.13
C HIS A 82 -12.96 20.73 -9.50
N ASP A 83 -14.09 20.39 -10.14
CA ASP A 83 -15.41 20.66 -9.57
C ASP A 83 -15.61 19.91 -8.25
N TRP A 84 -15.26 18.62 -8.18
CA TRP A 84 -15.33 17.84 -6.95
C TRP A 84 -14.36 18.32 -5.87
N VAL A 85 -13.16 18.75 -6.26
CA VAL A 85 -12.19 19.33 -5.33
C VAL A 85 -12.71 20.64 -4.74
N ALA A 86 -13.38 21.47 -5.55
CA ALA A 86 -14.02 22.71 -5.09
C ALA A 86 -15.17 22.44 -4.09
N GLU A 87 -15.80 21.27 -4.16
CA GLU A 87 -16.80 20.81 -3.17
C GLU A 87 -16.17 20.22 -1.89
N GLY A 88 -14.84 20.14 -1.81
CA GLY A 88 -14.11 19.66 -0.62
C GLY A 88 -13.66 18.19 -0.67
N PHE A 89 -13.86 17.50 -1.80
CA PHE A 89 -13.27 16.16 -1.98
C PHE A 89 -11.79 16.25 -2.28
N ARG A 90 -11.00 15.27 -1.84
CA ARG A 90 -9.56 15.24 -2.09
C ARG A 90 -9.27 14.29 -3.24
N MET A 91 -8.71 14.82 -4.32
CA MET A 91 -8.29 14.09 -5.50
C MET A 91 -7.07 14.78 -6.09
N ASP A 92 -6.05 14.01 -6.44
CA ASP A 92 -4.81 14.52 -7.07
C ASP A 92 -4.61 14.01 -8.51
N GLY A 93 -5.58 13.26 -9.03
CA GLY A 93 -5.56 12.75 -10.39
C GLY A 93 -5.96 11.28 -10.48
N VAL A 94 -5.45 10.63 -11.52
CA VAL A 94 -5.65 9.20 -11.79
C VAL A 94 -4.32 8.56 -12.18
N TRP A 95 -4.03 7.41 -11.60
CA TRP A 95 -2.84 6.66 -11.99
C TRP A 95 -3.15 5.70 -13.13
N MET A 96 -2.56 5.99 -14.30
CA MET A 96 -2.69 5.20 -15.52
C MET A 96 -1.70 4.05 -15.56
N ARG A 97 -2.18 2.84 -15.82
CA ARG A 97 -1.36 1.62 -15.82
C ARG A 97 -1.67 0.75 -17.03
N SER A 98 -0.65 0.27 -17.74
CA SER A 98 -0.87 -0.68 -18.82
C SER A 98 -1.12 -2.10 -18.28
N TYR A 99 -2.05 -2.85 -18.86
CA TYR A 99 -2.29 -4.24 -18.52
C TYR A 99 -1.01 -5.09 -18.58
N ALA A 100 -0.25 -4.94 -19.67
CA ALA A 100 1.00 -5.69 -19.84
C ALA A 100 2.05 -5.35 -18.77
N GLY A 101 2.15 -4.06 -18.37
CA GLY A 101 3.05 -3.62 -17.32
C GLY A 101 2.67 -4.21 -15.97
N VAL A 102 1.38 -4.15 -15.62
CA VAL A 102 0.87 -4.70 -14.35
C VAL A 102 1.06 -6.22 -14.31
N ARG A 103 0.74 -6.94 -15.41
CA ARG A 103 0.93 -8.39 -15.49
C ARG A 103 2.39 -8.76 -15.22
N ARG A 104 3.32 -8.14 -15.93
CA ARG A 104 4.76 -8.41 -15.74
C ARG A 104 5.22 -8.15 -14.31
N ASP A 105 4.79 -7.02 -13.74
CA ASP A 105 5.14 -6.65 -12.37
C ASP A 105 4.51 -7.63 -11.36
N LEU A 106 3.26 -8.05 -11.57
CA LEU A 106 2.57 -9.03 -10.73
C LEU A 106 3.26 -10.41 -10.78
N ASP A 107 3.64 -10.88 -11.96
CA ASP A 107 4.36 -12.14 -12.14
C ASP A 107 5.71 -12.12 -11.38
N ALA A 108 6.42 -10.98 -11.39
CA ALA A 108 7.64 -10.80 -10.62
C ALA A 108 7.38 -10.84 -9.09
N TRP A 109 6.28 -10.25 -8.62
CA TRP A 109 5.89 -10.33 -7.21
C TRP A 109 5.52 -11.76 -6.81
N ILE A 110 4.69 -12.44 -7.59
CA ILE A 110 4.26 -13.82 -7.31
C ILE A 110 5.47 -14.77 -7.28
N SER A 111 6.44 -14.59 -8.19
CA SER A 111 7.68 -15.40 -8.21
C SER A 111 8.68 -15.03 -7.11
N GLY A 112 8.45 -13.95 -6.35
CA GLY A 112 9.37 -13.49 -5.30
C GLY A 112 10.63 -12.81 -5.83
N THR A 113 10.64 -12.37 -7.10
CA THR A 113 11.78 -11.68 -7.73
C THR A 113 11.59 -10.16 -7.82
N ALA A 114 10.42 -9.64 -7.43
CA ALA A 114 10.15 -8.23 -7.48
C ALA A 114 10.98 -7.44 -6.47
N VAL A 115 11.39 -6.23 -6.90
CA VAL A 115 11.91 -5.19 -6.02
C VAL A 115 10.89 -4.07 -5.97
N PRO A 116 10.44 -3.62 -4.77
CA PRO A 116 9.51 -2.51 -4.67
C PRO A 116 10.03 -1.27 -5.38
N LYS A 117 9.23 -0.71 -6.31
CA LYS A 117 9.59 0.54 -7.01
C LYS A 117 9.41 1.71 -6.06
N THR A 118 10.45 2.53 -5.92
CA THR A 118 10.37 3.78 -5.17
C THR A 118 9.93 4.92 -6.08
N PHE A 119 9.04 5.77 -5.56
CA PHE A 119 8.61 7.02 -6.17
C PHE A 119 8.80 8.12 -5.13
N GLU A 120 8.73 9.38 -5.54
CA GLU A 120 8.88 10.54 -4.64
C GLU A 120 7.86 10.53 -3.49
N TRP A 121 6.70 9.93 -3.72
CA TRP A 121 5.61 9.79 -2.76
C TRP A 121 5.64 8.49 -1.94
N THR A 122 6.69 7.63 -2.11
CA THR A 122 6.85 6.40 -1.33
C THR A 122 8.11 6.42 -0.48
N ILE A 123 8.01 5.93 0.75
CA ILE A 123 9.17 5.71 1.64
C ILE A 123 9.71 4.29 1.47
N TRP A 124 8.81 3.31 1.43
CA TRP A 124 9.15 1.87 1.40
C TRP A 124 8.96 1.24 0.02
N GLY A 125 8.60 2.05 -0.96
CA GLY A 125 8.29 1.61 -2.31
C GLY A 125 6.84 1.14 -2.48
N TYR A 126 6.45 1.03 -3.73
CA TYR A 126 5.10 0.62 -4.10
C TYR A 126 4.95 -0.90 -4.08
N HIS A 127 3.95 -1.37 -3.35
CA HIS A 127 3.61 -2.78 -3.20
C HIS A 127 2.38 -3.13 -4.05
N LEU A 128 2.61 -3.54 -5.30
CA LEU A 128 1.56 -3.88 -6.26
C LEU A 128 0.56 -4.94 -5.76
N PRO A 129 0.98 -6.05 -5.11
CA PRO A 129 0.02 -7.05 -4.63
C PRO A 129 -0.98 -6.48 -3.65
N THR A 130 -0.55 -5.58 -2.77
CA THR A 130 -1.42 -4.92 -1.80
C THR A 130 -2.47 -4.06 -2.48
N ASP A 131 -2.07 -3.29 -3.50
CA ASP A 131 -2.98 -2.43 -4.26
C ASP A 131 -4.03 -3.28 -4.99
N LEU A 132 -3.59 -4.29 -5.76
CA LEU A 132 -4.49 -5.15 -6.52
C LEU A 132 -5.42 -6.02 -5.66
N ALA A 133 -4.94 -6.52 -4.53
CA ALA A 133 -5.74 -7.35 -3.62
C ALA A 133 -6.84 -6.54 -2.91
N ASN A 134 -6.56 -5.27 -2.57
CA ASN A 134 -7.44 -4.45 -1.75
C ASN A 134 -8.26 -3.41 -2.54
N GLN A 135 -7.84 -3.02 -3.76
CA GLN A 135 -8.56 -2.00 -4.52
C GLN A 135 -10.03 -2.35 -4.71
N GLN A 136 -10.90 -1.36 -4.64
CA GLN A 136 -12.31 -1.51 -4.99
C GLN A 136 -12.45 -1.43 -6.52
N ILE A 137 -12.81 -2.55 -7.15
CA ILE A 137 -13.08 -2.59 -8.59
C ILE A 137 -14.40 -1.88 -8.84
N ILE A 138 -14.36 -0.81 -9.65
CA ILE A 138 -15.55 -0.01 -9.99
C ILE A 138 -16.07 -0.42 -11.36
N TYR A 139 -15.19 -0.58 -12.35
CA TYR A 139 -15.52 -0.96 -13.71
C TYR A 139 -14.41 -1.86 -14.27
N ASP A 140 -14.76 -3.05 -14.72
CA ASP A 140 -13.80 -4.05 -15.23
C ASP A 140 -14.43 -4.82 -16.40
N PRO A 141 -14.53 -4.20 -17.57
CA PRO A 141 -15.25 -4.78 -18.72
C PRO A 141 -14.63 -6.06 -19.28
N GLN A 142 -13.33 -6.29 -19.02
CA GLN A 142 -12.60 -7.47 -19.48
C GLN A 142 -12.37 -8.50 -18.36
N GLY A 143 -12.75 -8.21 -17.13
CA GLY A 143 -12.55 -9.09 -15.97
C GLY A 143 -11.10 -9.21 -15.47
N LEU A 144 -10.16 -8.43 -16.03
CA LEU A 144 -8.73 -8.55 -15.73
C LEU A 144 -8.38 -8.18 -14.28
N LEU A 145 -9.05 -7.17 -13.72
CA LEU A 145 -8.83 -6.79 -12.32
C LEU A 145 -9.36 -7.86 -11.37
N ALA A 146 -10.50 -8.46 -11.72
CA ALA A 146 -11.08 -9.58 -10.97
C ALA A 146 -10.14 -10.81 -11.03
N ASP A 147 -9.55 -11.12 -12.18
CA ASP A 147 -8.60 -12.21 -12.36
C ASP A 147 -7.33 -12.00 -11.52
N TRP A 148 -6.75 -10.80 -11.51
CA TRP A 148 -5.57 -10.50 -10.69
C TRP A 148 -5.88 -10.60 -9.18
N ARG A 149 -7.05 -10.12 -8.76
CA ARG A 149 -7.50 -10.30 -7.38
C ARG A 149 -7.66 -11.77 -7.02
N ALA A 150 -8.22 -12.58 -7.92
CA ALA A 150 -8.36 -14.02 -7.69
C ALA A 150 -7.00 -14.72 -7.57
N GLN A 151 -6.00 -14.35 -8.37
CA GLN A 151 -4.62 -14.85 -8.25
C GLN A 151 -3.99 -14.49 -6.89
N LEU A 152 -4.35 -13.34 -6.33
CA LEU A 152 -3.85 -12.86 -5.03
C LEU A 152 -4.71 -13.29 -3.84
N ALA A 153 -5.81 -14.00 -4.05
CA ALA A 153 -6.69 -14.49 -2.97
C ALA A 153 -5.95 -15.46 -2.03
N THR A 154 -4.98 -16.22 -2.57
CA THR A 154 -4.04 -17.02 -1.79
C THR A 154 -2.68 -16.33 -1.81
N TYR A 155 -2.12 -16.06 -0.64
CA TYR A 155 -0.81 -15.43 -0.54
C TYR A 155 0.28 -16.34 -1.14
N PRO A 156 1.08 -15.89 -2.13
CA PRO A 156 2.07 -16.74 -2.79
C PRO A 156 3.21 -17.15 -1.85
N GLU A 157 3.45 -18.45 -1.69
CA GLU A 157 4.52 -18.96 -0.82
C GLU A 157 5.92 -18.57 -1.33
N THR A 158 6.12 -18.44 -2.63
CA THR A 158 7.37 -17.93 -3.22
C THR A 158 7.65 -16.49 -2.81
N LEU A 159 6.63 -15.64 -2.80
CA LEU A 159 6.72 -14.27 -2.29
C LEU A 159 7.04 -14.27 -0.80
N ARG A 160 6.33 -15.09 0.00
CA ARG A 160 6.59 -15.24 1.43
C ARG A 160 8.03 -15.61 1.71
N ALA A 161 8.52 -16.68 1.07
CA ALA A 161 9.89 -17.17 1.24
C ALA A 161 10.93 -16.09 0.85
N SER A 162 10.69 -15.34 -0.23
CA SER A 162 11.59 -14.26 -0.66
C SER A 162 11.65 -13.13 0.37
N ILE A 163 10.50 -12.69 0.89
CA ILE A 163 10.42 -11.63 1.91
C ILE A 163 11.13 -12.08 3.20
N LEU A 164 10.78 -13.26 3.72
CA LEU A 164 11.37 -13.77 4.96
C LEU A 164 12.89 -13.90 4.86
N ARG A 165 13.41 -14.39 3.72
CA ARG A 165 14.84 -14.46 3.47
C ARG A 165 15.49 -13.08 3.40
N GLN A 166 15.02 -12.22 2.50
CA GLN A 166 15.63 -10.92 2.22
C GLN A 166 15.65 -10.00 3.44
N TYR A 167 14.52 -9.85 4.11
CA TYR A 167 14.42 -8.99 5.28
C TYR A 167 14.97 -9.66 6.54
N GLY A 168 14.86 -10.99 6.67
CA GLY A 168 15.49 -11.75 7.74
C GLY A 168 17.02 -11.62 7.72
N GLU A 169 17.67 -11.85 6.57
CA GLU A 169 19.11 -11.65 6.40
C GLU A 169 19.55 -10.21 6.74
N MET A 170 18.76 -9.21 6.36
CA MET A 170 19.02 -7.81 6.70
C MET A 170 18.93 -7.58 8.23
N LEU A 171 17.91 -8.11 8.89
CA LEU A 171 17.73 -7.98 10.33
C LEU A 171 18.87 -8.66 11.10
N GLN A 172 19.25 -9.88 10.71
CA GLN A 172 20.39 -10.62 11.30
C GLN A 172 21.72 -9.86 11.13
N TYR A 173 21.96 -9.33 9.94
CA TYR A 173 23.17 -8.54 9.68
C TYR A 173 23.29 -7.38 10.68
N TRP A 174 22.22 -6.55 10.82
CA TRP A 174 22.26 -5.40 11.69
C TRP A 174 22.22 -5.73 13.19
N ALA A 175 21.61 -6.85 13.58
CA ALA A 175 21.65 -7.30 14.97
C ALA A 175 23.08 -7.63 15.42
N ALA A 176 23.90 -8.18 14.51
CA ALA A 176 25.28 -8.57 14.78
C ALA A 176 26.33 -7.50 14.47
N ASP A 177 25.95 -6.38 13.80
CA ASP A 177 26.92 -5.42 13.27
C ASP A 177 27.50 -4.51 14.35
N TYR A 178 28.84 -4.55 14.51
CA TYR A 178 29.56 -3.69 15.44
C TYR A 178 29.57 -2.22 15.07
N HIS A 179 29.36 -1.88 13.79
CA HIS A 179 29.24 -0.49 13.37
C HIS A 179 27.98 0.14 13.97
N TYR A 180 26.86 -0.61 14.05
CA TYR A 180 25.65 -0.11 14.71
C TYR A 180 25.93 0.26 16.16
N GLU A 181 26.62 -0.61 16.93
CA GLU A 181 27.05 -0.32 18.30
C GLU A 181 27.90 0.94 18.41
N SER A 182 28.89 1.08 17.52
CA SER A 182 29.74 2.27 17.46
C SER A 182 28.95 3.55 17.18
N LYS A 183 27.93 3.49 16.33
CA LYS A 183 27.05 4.62 16.02
C LYS A 183 26.17 5.00 17.19
N VAL A 184 25.67 4.01 17.92
CA VAL A 184 24.94 4.24 19.20
C VAL A 184 25.83 4.96 20.20
N ALA A 185 27.04 4.46 20.46
CA ALA A 185 27.99 5.04 21.40
C ALA A 185 28.37 6.50 21.05
N ARG A 186 28.43 6.82 19.76
CA ARG A 186 28.75 8.18 19.26
C ARG A 186 27.53 9.08 19.12
N ARG A 187 26.31 8.55 19.29
CA ARG A 187 25.05 9.24 19.04
C ARG A 187 24.97 9.85 17.64
N ASP A 188 25.36 9.08 16.62
CA ASP A 188 25.26 9.50 15.21
C ASP A 188 23.79 9.51 14.77
N LEU A 189 23.09 10.60 15.07
CA LEU A 189 21.62 10.69 14.99
C LEU A 189 21.07 10.43 13.58
N VAL A 190 21.73 10.97 12.55
CA VAL A 190 21.25 10.77 11.16
C VAL A 190 21.29 9.30 10.77
N PHE A 191 22.38 8.62 11.11
CA PHE A 191 22.52 7.19 10.89
C PHE A 191 21.49 6.40 11.69
N LEU A 192 21.33 6.70 12.99
CA LEU A 192 20.45 5.96 13.91
C LEU A 192 18.98 6.07 13.48
N VAL A 193 18.50 7.28 13.15
CA VAL A 193 17.13 7.50 12.66
C VAL A 193 16.90 6.76 11.34
N GLY A 194 17.84 6.87 10.39
CA GLY A 194 17.72 6.19 9.09
C GLY A 194 17.71 4.66 9.24
N LEU A 195 18.59 4.12 10.08
CA LEU A 195 18.65 2.68 10.35
C LEU A 195 17.39 2.20 11.08
N THR A 196 16.90 2.95 12.07
CA THR A 196 15.66 2.62 12.78
C THR A 196 14.49 2.45 11.81
N GLY A 197 14.29 3.42 10.90
CA GLY A 197 13.24 3.32 9.89
C GLY A 197 13.42 2.10 8.99
N LYS A 198 14.64 1.83 8.54
CA LYS A 198 14.97 0.66 7.71
C LYS A 198 14.66 -0.66 8.42
N LEU A 199 15.05 -0.80 9.70
CA LEU A 199 14.81 -2.01 10.49
C LEU A 199 13.33 -2.17 10.85
N ALA A 200 12.65 -1.09 11.20
CA ALA A 200 11.20 -1.10 11.44
C ALA A 200 10.42 -1.60 10.22
N ASN A 201 10.77 -1.11 9.02
CA ASN A 201 10.19 -1.64 7.78
C ASN A 201 10.50 -3.13 7.60
N ALA A 202 11.73 -3.57 7.82
CA ALA A 202 12.12 -4.97 7.68
C ALA A 202 11.35 -5.89 8.65
N ILE A 203 11.18 -5.48 9.91
CA ILE A 203 10.37 -6.16 10.92
C ILE A 203 8.92 -6.29 10.42
N LEU A 204 8.32 -5.21 9.95
CA LEU A 204 6.95 -5.21 9.44
C LEU A 204 6.80 -6.12 8.21
N GLN A 205 7.73 -6.08 7.25
CA GLN A 205 7.71 -6.98 6.09
C GLN A 205 7.68 -8.45 6.53
N VAL A 206 8.54 -8.83 7.50
CA VAL A 206 8.59 -10.19 8.04
C VAL A 206 7.28 -10.56 8.73
N VAL A 207 6.76 -9.68 9.59
CA VAL A 207 5.51 -9.91 10.34
C VAL A 207 4.32 -10.10 9.40
N PHE A 208 4.16 -9.24 8.39
CA PHE A 208 3.09 -9.38 7.42
C PHE A 208 3.23 -10.67 6.59
N ALA A 209 4.44 -11.00 6.14
CA ALA A 209 4.69 -12.24 5.40
C ALA A 209 4.44 -13.51 6.23
N LEU A 210 4.80 -13.50 7.53
CA LEU A 210 4.50 -14.60 8.46
C LEU A 210 3.00 -14.89 8.56
N ASN A 211 2.19 -13.83 8.51
CA ASN A 211 0.73 -13.91 8.60
C ASN A 211 0.05 -14.07 7.25
N ARG A 212 0.79 -14.14 6.15
CA ARG A 212 0.25 -14.20 4.77
C ARG A 212 -0.69 -13.04 4.45
N VAL A 213 -0.36 -11.86 4.95
CA VAL A 213 -1.04 -10.60 4.70
C VAL A 213 -0.11 -9.71 3.87
N TYR A 214 -0.64 -9.08 2.83
CA TYR A 214 0.15 -8.17 2.01
C TYR A 214 0.52 -6.92 2.81
N PHE A 215 1.82 -6.57 2.79
CA PHE A 215 2.33 -5.38 3.49
C PHE A 215 1.63 -4.11 2.98
N PRO A 216 1.07 -3.27 3.87
CA PRO A 216 0.20 -2.16 3.46
C PRO A 216 0.90 -1.00 2.73
N GLY A 217 2.25 -1.00 2.65
CA GLY A 217 3.01 0.12 2.09
C GLY A 217 3.23 1.24 3.11
N ASP A 218 3.11 2.49 2.68
CA ASP A 218 3.49 3.67 3.49
C ASP A 218 2.42 4.15 4.49
N GLY A 219 1.40 3.36 4.77
CA GLY A 219 0.37 3.78 5.72
C GLY A 219 -0.32 2.63 6.45
N TRP A 220 -0.89 2.92 7.61
CA TRP A 220 -1.66 1.98 8.43
C TRP A 220 -0.88 0.77 8.97
N ASN A 221 0.45 0.82 8.97
CA ASN A 221 1.32 -0.33 9.28
C ASN A 221 1.07 -0.90 10.68
N LEU A 222 1.20 -0.09 11.73
CA LEU A 222 1.00 -0.57 13.10
C LEU A 222 -0.48 -0.90 13.40
N PRO A 223 -1.47 -0.09 13.00
CA PRO A 223 -2.88 -0.49 13.15
C PRO A 223 -3.24 -1.80 12.46
N MET A 224 -2.72 -2.06 11.26
CA MET A 224 -2.94 -3.34 10.57
C MET A 224 -2.15 -4.49 11.21
N ALA A 225 -0.93 -4.23 11.68
CA ALA A 225 -0.15 -5.23 12.41
C ALA A 225 -0.84 -5.69 13.70
N ALA A 226 -1.59 -4.79 14.36
CA ALA A 226 -2.37 -5.13 15.56
C ALA A 226 -3.42 -6.23 15.35
N GLU A 227 -3.84 -6.44 14.11
CA GLU A 227 -4.86 -7.43 13.73
C GLU A 227 -4.25 -8.79 13.35
N LEU A 228 -2.92 -8.92 13.37
CA LEU A 228 -2.22 -10.14 12.99
C LEU A 228 -2.09 -11.12 14.17
N GLU A 229 -2.12 -12.42 13.87
CA GLU A 229 -2.09 -13.47 14.89
C GLU A 229 -0.66 -13.85 15.32
N ARG A 230 0.27 -13.93 14.36
CA ARG A 230 1.66 -14.35 14.59
C ARG A 230 2.53 -13.11 14.77
N LEU A 231 2.66 -12.68 16.01
CA LEU A 231 3.45 -11.51 16.42
C LEU A 231 4.43 -11.87 17.54
N PRO A 232 5.59 -11.22 17.63
CA PRO A 232 6.39 -11.20 18.85
C PRO A 232 5.56 -10.74 20.07
N PRO A 233 5.87 -11.19 21.29
CA PRO A 233 5.20 -10.68 22.49
C PRO A 233 5.27 -9.17 22.57
N ASP A 234 4.18 -8.52 22.98
CA ASP A 234 4.08 -7.06 23.19
C ASP A 234 4.48 -6.24 21.97
N PHE A 235 4.28 -6.77 20.75
CA PHE A 235 4.78 -6.22 19.48
C PHE A 235 4.56 -4.72 19.33
N LEU A 236 3.33 -4.23 19.55
CA LEU A 236 2.99 -2.82 19.31
C LEU A 236 3.68 -1.87 20.29
N SER A 237 3.71 -2.20 21.57
CA SER A 237 4.38 -1.38 22.57
C SER A 237 5.89 -1.35 22.36
N ARG A 238 6.47 -2.47 21.98
CA ARG A 238 7.90 -2.59 21.65
C ARG A 238 8.24 -1.82 20.37
N MET A 239 7.42 -1.93 19.31
CA MET A 239 7.60 -1.13 18.09
C MET A 239 7.50 0.38 18.38
N THR A 240 6.58 0.79 19.26
CA THR A 240 6.50 2.19 19.69
C THR A 240 7.78 2.64 20.39
N ALA A 241 8.29 1.84 21.33
CA ALA A 241 9.55 2.14 22.04
C ALA A 241 10.76 2.18 21.09
N ILE A 242 10.77 1.35 20.03
CA ILE A 242 11.79 1.38 18.99
C ILE A 242 11.73 2.68 18.18
N LEU A 243 10.52 3.12 17.79
CA LEU A 243 10.32 4.30 16.95
C LEU A 243 10.44 5.61 17.73
N GLU A 244 10.18 5.58 19.03
CA GLU A 244 10.21 6.71 19.95
C GLU A 244 11.18 6.45 21.12
N PRO A 245 12.51 6.34 20.88
CA PRO A 245 13.46 5.90 21.91
C PRO A 245 13.65 6.89 23.08
N GLY A 246 13.11 8.11 22.96
CA GLY A 246 13.29 9.17 23.96
C GLY A 246 14.55 10.00 23.69
N HIS A 247 14.87 10.90 24.66
CA HIS A 247 15.92 11.92 24.47
C HIS A 247 17.10 11.81 25.46
N ASP A 248 17.03 10.92 26.46
CA ASP A 248 18.10 10.75 27.44
C ASP A 248 19.37 10.11 26.82
N ALA A 249 20.46 10.09 27.60
CA ALA A 249 21.75 9.64 27.10
C ALA A 249 21.76 8.19 26.63
N ASP A 250 20.98 7.32 27.29
CA ASP A 250 20.97 5.87 27.04
C ASP A 250 19.83 5.40 26.12
N ALA A 251 19.00 6.33 25.63
CA ALA A 251 17.82 6.02 24.82
C ALA A 251 18.14 5.13 23.61
N TRP A 252 19.18 5.45 22.86
CA TRP A 252 19.59 4.68 21.68
C TRP A 252 20.21 3.33 22.04
N GLY A 253 20.84 3.20 23.21
CA GLY A 253 21.31 1.91 23.71
C GLY A 253 20.16 0.97 24.03
N ARG A 254 19.13 1.47 24.74
CA ARG A 254 17.91 0.71 25.03
C ARG A 254 17.16 0.33 23.77
N GLN A 255 17.03 1.27 22.82
CA GLN A 255 16.40 1.01 21.53
C GLN A 255 17.10 -0.10 20.75
N ARG A 256 18.45 -0.07 20.67
CA ARG A 256 19.22 -1.14 20.02
C ARG A 256 18.99 -2.49 20.71
N ALA A 257 19.02 -2.53 22.03
CA ALA A 257 18.75 -3.77 22.78
C ALA A 257 17.36 -4.32 22.48
N GLU A 258 16.35 -3.46 22.42
CA GLU A 258 14.97 -3.82 22.08
C GLU A 258 14.83 -4.31 20.63
N LEU A 259 15.50 -3.67 19.68
CA LEU A 259 15.57 -4.13 18.29
C LEU A 259 16.17 -5.53 18.18
N ILE A 260 17.28 -5.81 18.87
CA ILE A 260 17.93 -7.11 18.87
C ILE A 260 17.00 -8.18 19.47
N ALA A 261 16.34 -7.88 20.58
CA ALA A 261 15.38 -8.78 21.20
C ALA A 261 14.17 -9.05 20.28
N MET A 262 13.64 -8.03 19.61
CA MET A 262 12.56 -8.18 18.64
C MET A 262 12.97 -9.07 17.46
N ILE A 263 14.19 -8.92 16.95
CA ILE A 263 14.73 -9.73 15.85
C ILE A 263 14.84 -11.20 16.29
N ALA A 264 15.34 -11.47 17.51
CA ALA A 264 15.45 -12.83 18.03
C ALA A 264 14.06 -13.51 18.14
N ASP A 265 13.05 -12.79 18.64
CA ASP A 265 11.68 -13.32 18.70
C ASP A 265 11.11 -13.61 17.31
N LEU A 266 11.41 -12.76 16.32
CA LEU A 266 11.00 -12.99 14.93
C LEU A 266 11.66 -14.22 14.33
N GLU A 267 12.94 -14.48 14.61
CA GLU A 267 13.64 -15.69 14.16
C GLU A 267 12.96 -16.95 14.69
N VAL A 268 12.55 -16.96 15.97
CA VAL A 268 11.80 -18.06 16.56
C VAL A 268 10.47 -18.26 15.82
N LEU A 269 9.74 -17.19 15.53
CA LEU A 269 8.47 -17.27 14.80
C LEU A 269 8.63 -17.72 13.34
N VAL A 270 9.73 -17.37 12.70
CA VAL A 270 10.02 -17.79 11.31
C VAL A 270 10.36 -19.28 11.25
N ALA A 271 11.04 -19.80 12.27
CA ALA A 271 11.44 -21.20 12.36
C ALA A 271 10.27 -22.14 12.74
N ALA A 272 9.20 -21.62 13.36
CA ALA A 272 7.99 -22.36 13.76
C ALA A 272 6.96 -22.43 12.62
#